data_a48125d67ce773a354bb5e94c8f30b62
#
_entry.id   a48125d67ce773a354bb5e94c8f30b62
#
_cell.length_a   1.000
_cell.length_b   1.000
_cell.length_c   1.000
_cell.angle_alpha   90.00
_cell.angle_beta   90.00
_cell.angle_gamma   90.00
#
_symmetry.space_group_name_H-M   'P 1'
#
loop_
_entity.id
_entity.type
_entity.pdbx_description
1 polymer ?
#
loop_
_entity_poly.entity_id
_entity_poly.type
_entity_poly.pdbx_seq_one_letter_code
_entity_poly.pdbx_strand_id
1 'polypeptide(L)'
;MKMDIISKMIDFDKLSKPWFQYIPTLCKYNELNFKYNNKDNYDNSIIMEKNIHFIWIGSVINDKYMNTVINCKKINVNYSIYLWIDENTLTPDILDIFENNNIITKNIYNELINDELELYVYNQIQKFNNYGYKADIIRLYIVYKYGGIYSDIDSVWLKPFDENFQYEFVAYRIDSECSDIGNPFFGFCKNSIILLDFLQNLEKSIDCIMKINDNNIIQANIPIMTGGGFISKILIDNKYNNLNYMHQAYCVIGGPHENLYSSFSKEGKSYCYQTFDKNWC
;
A
#
# COMPACT_ATOMS: atom_id res chain seq x y z
N MET A 1 -18.76 21.08 -8.26
CA MET A 1 -18.89 21.03 -9.74
C MET A 1 -17.72 20.35 -10.48
N LYS A 2 -16.44 20.47 -10.05
CA LYS A 2 -15.30 19.76 -10.69
C LYS A 2 -15.14 18.29 -10.25
N MET A 3 -15.60 17.91 -9.06
CA MET A 3 -15.53 16.54 -8.54
C MET A 3 -16.46 15.56 -9.25
N ASP A 4 -17.62 16.04 -9.68
CA ASP A 4 -18.62 15.27 -10.41
C ASP A 4 -18.14 14.75 -11.79
N ILE A 5 -17.10 15.38 -12.33
CA ILE A 5 -16.63 15.07 -13.68
C ILE A 5 -15.73 13.83 -13.67
N ILE A 6 -14.95 13.61 -12.63
CA ILE A 6 -13.96 12.52 -12.61
C ILE A 6 -14.53 11.21 -12.06
N SER A 7 -15.42 11.25 -11.08
CA SER A 7 -16.19 10.07 -10.70
C SER A 7 -17.05 9.56 -11.88
N LYS A 8 -17.48 10.47 -12.77
CA LYS A 8 -18.15 10.15 -14.04
C LYS A 8 -17.20 9.72 -15.17
N MET A 9 -15.91 10.09 -15.12
CA MET A 9 -14.93 9.77 -16.15
C MET A 9 -14.25 8.41 -15.93
N ILE A 10 -14.13 7.95 -14.68
CA ILE A 10 -13.72 6.58 -14.37
C ILE A 10 -14.99 5.81 -13.96
N ASP A 11 -15.81 5.53 -14.94
CA ASP A 11 -16.90 4.60 -14.80
C ASP A 11 -16.30 3.18 -14.86
N PHE A 12 -16.13 2.56 -13.70
CA PHE A 12 -15.62 1.19 -13.62
C PHE A 12 -16.47 0.20 -14.43
N ASP A 13 -17.75 0.50 -14.63
CA ASP A 13 -18.65 -0.33 -15.47
C ASP A 13 -18.35 -0.19 -16.97
N LYS A 14 -17.52 0.78 -17.35
CA LYS A 14 -17.15 1.08 -18.75
C LYS A 14 -15.64 1.09 -19.01
N LEU A 15 -14.83 0.54 -18.12
CA LEU A 15 -13.39 0.40 -18.36
C LEU A 15 -13.13 -0.51 -19.56
N SER A 16 -13.06 0.08 -20.73
CA SER A 16 -12.73 -0.56 -22.00
C SER A 16 -11.28 -0.31 -22.46
N LYS A 17 -10.48 0.39 -21.64
CA LYS A 17 -9.13 0.82 -21.98
C LYS A 17 -8.14 0.51 -20.85
N PRO A 18 -6.86 0.28 -21.17
CA PRO A 18 -5.81 0.11 -20.16
C PRO A 18 -5.75 1.28 -19.17
N TRP A 19 -5.52 1.00 -17.90
CA TRP A 19 -5.56 1.96 -16.81
C TRP A 19 -4.64 3.18 -17.01
N PHE A 20 -3.47 3.01 -17.66
CA PHE A 20 -2.54 4.10 -17.93
C PHE A 20 -3.16 5.21 -18.82
N GLN A 21 -4.23 4.92 -19.53
CA GLN A 21 -4.96 5.94 -20.32
C GLN A 21 -5.83 6.85 -19.43
N TYR A 22 -6.07 6.45 -18.18
CA TYR A 22 -6.78 7.24 -17.18
C TYR A 22 -5.84 8.06 -16.28
N ILE A 23 -4.53 7.74 -16.29
CA ILE A 23 -3.53 8.44 -15.49
C ILE A 23 -3.59 9.95 -15.64
N PRO A 24 -3.62 10.55 -16.85
CA PRO A 24 -3.67 12.02 -17.02
C PRO A 24 -4.89 12.64 -16.32
N THR A 25 -6.00 11.91 -16.27
CA THR A 25 -7.23 12.37 -15.61
C THR A 25 -7.11 12.30 -14.09
N LEU A 26 -6.58 11.19 -13.55
CA LEU A 26 -6.28 11.03 -12.13
C LEU A 26 -5.24 12.06 -11.66
N CYS A 27 -4.18 12.27 -12.44
CA CYS A 27 -3.12 13.23 -12.16
C CYS A 27 -3.64 14.65 -12.04
N LYS A 28 -4.36 15.12 -13.06
CA LYS A 28 -4.93 16.47 -13.08
C LYS A 28 -5.88 16.73 -11.92
N TYR A 29 -6.54 15.68 -11.43
CA TYR A 29 -7.44 15.77 -10.31
C TYR A 29 -6.67 15.83 -8.98
N ASN A 30 -5.63 15.02 -8.84
CA ASN A 30 -4.80 14.95 -7.64
C ASN A 30 -4.05 16.26 -7.40
N GLU A 31 -3.50 16.91 -8.45
CA GLU A 31 -2.89 18.25 -8.36
C GLU A 31 -3.83 19.31 -7.74
N LEU A 32 -5.14 19.17 -7.99
CA LEU A 32 -6.14 20.12 -7.51
C LEU A 32 -6.57 19.91 -6.06
N ASN A 33 -6.38 18.71 -5.51
CA ASN A 33 -6.98 18.30 -4.24
C ASN A 33 -5.97 17.89 -3.15
N PHE A 34 -4.74 17.49 -3.51
CA PHE A 34 -3.70 17.22 -2.53
C PHE A 34 -3.06 18.52 -2.03
N LYS A 35 -3.86 19.38 -1.43
CA LYS A 35 -3.32 20.43 -0.60
C LYS A 35 -2.94 19.79 0.74
N TYR A 36 -1.69 19.99 1.12
CA TYR A 36 -1.20 19.73 2.47
C TYR A 36 -2.24 20.18 3.47
N ASN A 37 -2.90 19.24 4.13
CA ASN A 37 -3.78 19.59 5.23
C ASN A 37 -2.90 20.10 6.36
N ASN A 38 -3.08 21.34 6.73
CA ASN A 38 -2.39 21.96 7.87
C ASN A 38 -2.69 21.14 9.13
N LYS A 39 -1.69 21.03 10.01
CA LYS A 39 -1.71 20.30 11.30
C LYS A 39 -2.86 20.68 12.25
N ASP A 40 -3.67 21.65 11.91
CA ASP A 40 -4.58 22.33 12.86
C ASP A 40 -5.93 21.62 13.08
N ASN A 41 -6.22 20.50 12.39
CA ASN A 41 -7.51 19.81 12.46
C ASN A 41 -7.42 18.32 12.84
N TYR A 42 -6.31 17.87 13.45
CA TYR A 42 -6.19 16.48 13.86
C TYR A 42 -6.83 16.24 15.22
N ASP A 43 -7.63 15.17 15.29
CA ASP A 43 -8.02 14.58 16.56
C ASP A 43 -6.76 13.93 17.18
N ASN A 44 -6.16 14.61 18.15
CA ASN A 44 -4.95 14.17 18.86
C ASN A 44 -5.18 12.90 19.70
N SER A 45 -6.38 12.33 19.72
CA SER A 45 -6.71 11.11 20.46
C SER A 45 -6.35 9.84 19.70
N ILE A 46 -6.13 9.91 18.38
CA ILE A 46 -5.83 8.75 17.54
C ILE A 46 -4.30 8.66 17.36
N ILE A 47 -3.71 7.62 17.94
CA ILE A 47 -2.27 7.34 17.86
C ILE A 47 -2.07 6.11 16.97
N MET A 48 -1.28 6.25 15.90
CA MET A 48 -0.91 5.13 15.05
C MET A 48 0.01 4.15 15.81
N GLU A 49 -0.25 2.87 15.68
CA GLU A 49 0.52 1.81 16.30
C GLU A 49 1.95 1.76 15.74
N LYS A 50 2.93 1.47 16.60
CA LYS A 50 4.35 1.31 16.20
C LYS A 50 4.60 -0.08 15.60
N ASN A 51 3.91 -0.37 14.50
CA ASN A 51 4.03 -1.60 13.72
C ASN A 51 4.51 -1.27 12.30
N ILE A 52 5.37 -2.12 11.73
CA ILE A 52 5.72 -2.08 10.31
C ILE A 52 5.45 -3.45 9.73
N HIS A 53 4.71 -3.48 8.63
CA HIS A 53 4.22 -4.69 7.99
C HIS A 53 4.85 -4.89 6.62
N PHE A 54 5.34 -6.11 6.38
CA PHE A 54 5.77 -6.62 5.08
C PHE A 54 4.94 -7.83 4.70
N ILE A 55 4.80 -8.10 3.41
CA ILE A 55 4.12 -9.28 2.88
C ILE A 55 5.07 -10.02 1.95
N TRP A 56 5.17 -11.34 2.13
CA TRP A 56 5.79 -12.24 1.17
C TRP A 56 5.02 -13.55 1.13
N ILE A 57 4.43 -13.87 -0.02
CA ILE A 57 3.57 -15.05 -0.21
C ILE A 57 3.88 -15.72 -1.56
N GLY A 58 3.64 -17.02 -1.65
CA GLY A 58 3.68 -17.79 -2.89
C GLY A 58 4.99 -18.50 -3.19
N SER A 59 6.09 -18.13 -2.55
CA SER A 59 7.39 -18.79 -2.74
C SER A 59 8.28 -18.62 -1.51
N VAL A 60 9.32 -19.42 -1.40
CA VAL A 60 10.34 -19.26 -0.35
C VAL A 60 11.00 -17.90 -0.49
N ILE A 61 11.09 -17.17 0.63
CA ILE A 61 11.73 -15.86 0.65
C ILE A 61 13.23 -15.99 0.42
N ASN A 62 13.79 -15.12 -0.40
CA ASN A 62 15.23 -15.13 -0.69
C ASN A 62 16.01 -14.18 0.25
N ASP A 63 17.34 -14.34 0.26
CA ASP A 63 18.25 -13.58 1.13
C ASP A 63 18.11 -12.06 0.99
N LYS A 64 17.85 -11.55 -0.22
CA LYS A 64 17.69 -10.13 -0.47
C LYS A 64 16.55 -9.55 0.37
N TYR A 65 15.36 -10.20 0.32
CA TYR A 65 14.19 -9.72 1.02
C TYR A 65 14.22 -10.04 2.51
N MET A 66 14.84 -11.16 2.91
CA MET A 66 15.14 -11.40 4.33
C MET A 66 15.97 -10.26 4.90
N ASN A 67 17.04 -9.86 4.21
CA ASN A 67 17.90 -8.76 4.64
C ASN A 67 17.17 -7.41 4.68
N THR A 68 16.21 -7.17 3.78
CA THR A 68 15.38 -5.96 3.84
C THR A 68 14.58 -5.87 5.13
N VAL A 69 13.89 -6.96 5.51
CA VAL A 69 13.08 -7.02 6.74
C VAL A 69 13.97 -6.91 7.98
N ILE A 70 15.10 -7.62 8.01
CA ILE A 70 16.08 -7.56 9.12
C ILE A 70 16.67 -6.15 9.25
N ASN A 71 17.03 -5.51 8.14
CA ASN A 71 17.52 -4.13 8.14
C ASN A 71 16.48 -3.16 8.68
N CYS A 72 15.22 -3.32 8.28
CA CYS A 72 14.12 -2.51 8.83
C CYS A 72 14.07 -2.61 10.36
N LYS A 73 14.16 -3.81 10.93
CA LYS A 73 14.15 -4.01 12.40
C LYS A 73 15.35 -3.35 13.07
N LYS A 74 16.55 -3.45 12.49
CA LYS A 74 17.76 -2.82 13.03
C LYS A 74 17.65 -1.29 13.06
N ILE A 75 16.99 -0.70 12.08
CA ILE A 75 16.81 0.75 11.95
C ILE A 75 15.65 1.21 12.85
N ASN A 76 14.54 0.50 12.87
CA ASN A 76 13.31 0.87 13.58
C ASN A 76 13.19 0.06 14.88
N VAL A 77 14.11 0.22 15.79
CA VAL A 77 14.24 -0.59 17.03
C VAL A 77 13.00 -0.55 17.91
N ASN A 78 12.27 0.57 17.92
CA ASN A 78 11.06 0.79 18.73
C ASN A 78 9.77 0.34 18.04
N TYR A 79 9.86 -0.22 16.82
CA TYR A 79 8.73 -0.76 16.08
C TYR A 79 8.69 -2.28 16.16
N SER A 80 7.50 -2.84 16.24
CA SER A 80 7.25 -4.25 15.97
C SER A 80 7.27 -4.48 14.47
N ILE A 81 8.10 -5.40 13.99
CA ILE A 81 8.20 -5.72 12.57
C ILE A 81 7.46 -7.02 12.31
N TYR A 82 6.48 -6.97 11.43
CA TYR A 82 5.68 -8.12 11.01
C TYR A 82 6.02 -8.53 9.59
N LEU A 83 6.25 -9.82 9.38
CA LEU A 83 6.31 -10.43 8.07
C LEU A 83 5.11 -11.37 7.91
N TRP A 84 4.21 -11.02 7.01
CA TRP A 84 3.04 -11.78 6.66
C TRP A 84 3.35 -12.75 5.54
N ILE A 85 3.05 -14.03 5.75
CA ILE A 85 3.50 -15.15 4.94
C ILE A 85 2.35 -16.08 4.62
N ASP A 86 2.58 -17.01 3.70
CA ASP A 86 1.81 -18.24 3.53
C ASP A 86 2.65 -19.47 3.92
N GLU A 87 2.06 -20.65 3.80
CA GLU A 87 2.70 -21.91 4.16
C GLU A 87 3.94 -22.26 3.29
N ASN A 88 4.06 -21.66 2.10
CA ASN A 88 5.15 -21.91 1.16
C ASN A 88 6.35 -20.97 1.34
N THR A 89 6.25 -19.99 2.25
CA THR A 89 7.18 -18.86 2.33
C THR A 89 8.42 -19.18 3.15
N LEU A 90 8.29 -19.92 4.25
CA LEU A 90 9.38 -20.16 5.20
C LEU A 90 9.76 -21.63 5.30
N THR A 91 11.09 -21.86 5.37
CA THR A 91 11.66 -23.09 5.90
C THR A 91 11.94 -22.93 7.40
N PRO A 92 12.11 -24.01 8.18
CA PRO A 92 12.46 -23.92 9.60
C PRO A 92 13.69 -23.03 9.86
N ASP A 93 14.73 -23.16 9.06
CA ASP A 93 15.98 -22.36 9.19
C ASP A 93 15.72 -20.86 8.97
N ILE A 94 14.86 -20.52 8.02
CA ILE A 94 14.49 -19.12 7.76
C ILE A 94 13.63 -18.55 8.90
N LEU A 95 12.74 -19.37 9.46
CA LEU A 95 11.92 -18.98 10.60
C LEU A 95 12.81 -18.64 11.82
N ASP A 96 13.79 -19.50 12.13
CA ASP A 96 14.76 -19.27 13.19
C ASP A 96 15.55 -17.95 12.99
N ILE A 97 15.92 -17.63 11.74
CA ILE A 97 16.59 -16.37 11.42
C ILE A 97 15.70 -15.18 11.79
N PHE A 98 14.40 -15.20 11.44
CA PHE A 98 13.49 -14.11 11.77
C PHE A 98 13.23 -13.99 13.27
N GLU A 99 13.02 -15.09 13.96
CA GLU A 99 12.82 -15.12 15.42
C GLU A 99 14.05 -14.55 16.16
N ASN A 100 15.26 -14.97 15.78
CA ASN A 100 16.51 -14.47 16.35
C ASN A 100 16.73 -12.94 16.08
N ASN A 101 16.09 -12.38 15.08
CA ASN A 101 16.10 -10.94 14.80
C ASN A 101 14.87 -10.19 15.35
N ASN A 102 14.06 -10.81 16.21
CA ASN A 102 12.83 -10.25 16.79
C ASN A 102 11.84 -9.74 15.71
N ILE A 103 11.68 -10.51 14.65
CA ILE A 103 10.69 -10.28 13.61
C ILE A 103 9.53 -11.23 13.84
N ILE A 104 8.32 -10.71 13.82
CA ILE A 104 7.08 -11.47 14.06
C ILE A 104 6.57 -12.01 12.73
N THR A 105 6.64 -13.32 12.54
CA THR A 105 6.07 -13.96 11.35
C THR A 105 4.63 -14.39 11.63
N LYS A 106 3.72 -14.14 10.67
CA LYS A 106 2.32 -14.54 10.76
C LYS A 106 1.82 -15.12 9.44
N ASN A 107 1.15 -16.27 9.50
CA ASN A 107 0.46 -16.81 8.32
C ASN A 107 -0.84 -16.03 8.12
N ILE A 108 -0.95 -15.35 6.96
CA ILE A 108 -2.09 -14.49 6.66
C ILE A 108 -3.40 -15.27 6.58
N TYR A 109 -3.38 -16.50 6.05
CA TYR A 109 -4.59 -17.29 5.90
C TYR A 109 -5.17 -17.77 7.24
N ASN A 110 -4.35 -17.90 8.28
CA ASN A 110 -4.83 -18.19 9.63
C ASN A 110 -5.55 -17.01 10.29
N GLU A 111 -5.33 -15.80 9.78
CA GLU A 111 -5.92 -14.56 10.28
C GLU A 111 -7.22 -14.18 9.55
N LEU A 112 -7.58 -14.88 8.47
CA LEU A 112 -8.71 -14.55 7.58
C LEU A 112 -9.94 -15.46 7.76
N ILE A 113 -10.13 -16.06 8.94
CA ILE A 113 -11.16 -17.09 9.15
C ILE A 113 -12.08 -16.88 10.36
N ASN A 114 -11.89 -15.79 11.12
CA ASN A 114 -12.53 -15.68 12.45
C ASN A 114 -13.80 -14.80 12.44
N ASP A 115 -13.96 -13.88 11.49
CA ASP A 115 -15.13 -13.00 11.41
C ASP A 115 -15.60 -12.75 9.97
N GLU A 116 -16.72 -12.03 9.81
CA GLU A 116 -17.32 -11.76 8.50
C GLU A 116 -16.42 -10.92 7.59
N LEU A 117 -15.71 -9.93 8.12
CA LEU A 117 -14.79 -9.11 7.34
C LEU A 117 -13.59 -9.93 6.85
N GLU A 118 -13.06 -10.80 7.70
CA GLU A 118 -11.97 -11.70 7.37
C GLU A 118 -12.37 -12.67 6.26
N LEU A 119 -13.53 -13.30 6.39
CA LEU A 119 -14.06 -14.18 5.35
C LEU A 119 -14.32 -13.42 4.04
N TYR A 120 -14.81 -12.19 4.12
CA TYR A 120 -14.99 -11.33 2.95
C TYR A 120 -13.65 -11.06 2.26
N VAL A 121 -12.62 -10.63 3.01
CA VAL A 121 -11.26 -10.38 2.48
C VAL A 121 -10.68 -11.66 1.87
N TYR A 122 -10.81 -12.79 2.55
CA TYR A 122 -10.38 -14.09 2.03
C TYR A 122 -11.01 -14.38 0.65
N ASN A 123 -12.33 -14.20 0.53
CA ASN A 123 -13.04 -14.43 -0.72
C ASN A 123 -12.55 -13.50 -1.85
N GLN A 124 -12.22 -12.24 -1.55
CA GLN A 124 -11.66 -11.32 -2.56
C GLN A 124 -10.27 -11.79 -3.02
N ILE A 125 -9.40 -12.22 -2.10
CA ILE A 125 -8.06 -12.74 -2.41
C ILE A 125 -8.14 -13.98 -3.31
N GLN A 126 -9.12 -14.87 -3.10
CA GLN A 126 -9.28 -16.09 -3.89
C GLN A 126 -9.71 -15.83 -5.35
N LYS A 127 -10.18 -14.65 -5.69
CA LYS A 127 -10.49 -14.27 -7.08
C LYS A 127 -9.22 -14.15 -7.96
N PHE A 128 -8.01 -14.13 -7.36
CA PHE A 128 -6.75 -13.92 -8.06
C PHE A 128 -5.79 -15.09 -7.91
N ASN A 129 -5.08 -15.41 -8.98
CA ASN A 129 -3.93 -16.32 -8.95
C ASN A 129 -2.61 -15.55 -8.73
N ASN A 130 -2.54 -14.29 -9.14
CA ASN A 130 -1.34 -13.46 -9.00
C ASN A 130 -1.17 -12.96 -7.56
N TYR A 131 0.00 -13.21 -6.99
CA TYR A 131 0.31 -12.86 -5.59
C TYR A 131 0.41 -11.35 -5.34
N GLY A 132 0.80 -10.56 -6.34
CA GLY A 132 0.83 -9.10 -6.22
C GLY A 132 -0.56 -8.53 -5.94
N TYR A 133 -1.59 -9.07 -6.60
CA TYR A 133 -2.98 -8.64 -6.39
C TYR A 133 -3.53 -9.08 -5.03
N LYS A 134 -3.16 -10.31 -4.63
CA LYS A 134 -3.45 -10.77 -3.27
C LYS A 134 -2.82 -9.84 -2.25
N ALA A 135 -1.55 -9.47 -2.44
CA ALA A 135 -0.83 -8.57 -1.56
C ALA A 135 -1.44 -7.17 -1.50
N ASP A 136 -1.98 -6.64 -2.61
CA ASP A 136 -2.68 -5.35 -2.63
C ASP A 136 -3.91 -5.34 -1.70
N ILE A 137 -4.64 -6.45 -1.63
CA ILE A 137 -5.79 -6.59 -0.74
C ILE A 137 -5.34 -6.84 0.70
N ILE A 138 -4.37 -7.74 0.89
CA ILE A 138 -3.86 -8.15 2.20
C ILE A 138 -3.28 -6.94 2.94
N ARG A 139 -2.50 -6.06 2.28
CA ARG A 139 -1.90 -4.88 2.93
C ARG A 139 -2.92 -3.94 3.54
N LEU A 140 -4.07 -3.75 2.90
CA LEU A 140 -5.16 -2.93 3.43
C LEU A 140 -5.76 -3.57 4.69
N TYR A 141 -6.01 -4.87 4.64
CA TYR A 141 -6.60 -5.61 5.76
C TYR A 141 -5.68 -5.68 6.97
N ILE A 142 -4.40 -6.02 6.79
CA ILE A 142 -3.47 -6.14 7.93
C ILE A 142 -3.27 -4.81 8.64
N VAL A 143 -3.16 -3.70 7.90
CA VAL A 143 -3.04 -2.39 8.53
C VAL A 143 -4.36 -1.97 9.17
N TYR A 144 -5.52 -2.31 8.59
CA TYR A 144 -6.81 -2.12 9.25
C TYR A 144 -6.88 -2.86 10.60
N LYS A 145 -6.48 -4.11 10.63
CA LYS A 145 -6.59 -4.98 11.83
C LYS A 145 -5.56 -4.66 12.90
N TYR A 146 -4.34 -4.30 12.52
CA TYR A 146 -3.21 -4.17 13.45
C TYR A 146 -2.71 -2.75 13.62
N GLY A 147 -3.08 -1.83 12.75
CA GLY A 147 -2.53 -0.47 12.70
C GLY A 147 -1.05 -0.43 12.34
N GLY A 148 -0.52 0.76 12.07
CA GLY A 148 0.88 0.98 11.76
C GLY A 148 1.14 1.23 10.28
N ILE A 149 2.34 0.91 9.82
CA ILE A 149 2.86 1.25 8.49
C ILE A 149 2.97 -0.02 7.64
N TYR A 150 2.48 0.03 6.42
CA TYR A 150 2.81 -0.94 5.38
C TYR A 150 4.03 -0.46 4.58
N SER A 151 4.93 -1.36 4.26
CA SER A 151 6.07 -1.12 3.38
C SER A 151 6.24 -2.31 2.43
N ASP A 152 6.37 -2.05 1.13
CA ASP A 152 6.71 -3.10 0.19
C ASP A 152 8.06 -3.73 0.55
N ILE A 153 8.19 -5.04 0.34
CA ILE A 153 9.38 -5.80 0.76
C ILE A 153 10.64 -5.46 -0.05
N ASP A 154 10.48 -4.84 -1.21
CA ASP A 154 11.59 -4.31 -2.01
C ASP A 154 11.98 -2.87 -1.64
N SER A 155 11.45 -2.36 -0.52
CA SER A 155 11.77 -1.04 0.04
C SER A 155 12.80 -1.16 1.15
N VAL A 156 14.05 -0.86 0.84
CA VAL A 156 15.17 -0.86 1.80
C VAL A 156 15.09 0.39 2.67
N TRP A 157 14.99 0.21 3.98
CA TRP A 157 14.93 1.33 4.94
C TRP A 157 16.29 2.01 5.09
N LEU A 158 16.30 3.35 5.09
CA LEU A 158 17.49 4.19 5.13
C LEU A 158 17.68 4.89 6.49
N LYS A 159 16.58 5.17 7.19
CA LYS A 159 16.58 5.82 8.51
C LYS A 159 15.35 5.41 9.31
N PRO A 160 15.33 5.61 10.65
CA PRO A 160 14.16 5.35 11.47
C PRO A 160 12.97 6.19 11.01
N PHE A 161 11.77 5.61 11.09
CA PHE A 161 10.55 6.40 10.97
C PHE A 161 10.39 7.31 12.18
N ASP A 162 9.86 8.50 11.96
CA ASP A 162 9.67 9.48 13.04
C ASP A 162 8.64 8.97 14.04
N GLU A 163 9.07 8.69 15.26
CA GLU A 163 8.24 8.18 16.34
C GLU A 163 7.18 9.17 16.83
N ASN A 164 7.35 10.44 16.52
CA ASN A 164 6.37 11.50 16.81
C ASN A 164 5.33 11.65 15.70
N PHE A 165 5.51 10.96 14.58
CA PHE A 165 4.53 10.96 13.50
C PHE A 165 3.44 9.94 13.81
N GLN A 166 2.30 10.42 14.29
CA GLN A 166 1.22 9.59 14.84
C GLN A 166 -0.04 9.59 13.97
N TYR A 167 0.02 10.21 12.79
CA TYR A 167 -1.15 10.45 11.95
C TYR A 167 -1.29 9.41 10.84
N GLU A 168 -2.52 9.14 10.43
CA GLU A 168 -2.79 8.37 9.22
C GLU A 168 -2.24 9.10 8.00
N PHE A 169 -1.61 8.36 7.08
CA PHE A 169 -1.03 8.93 5.88
C PHE A 169 -1.03 7.97 4.69
N VAL A 170 -1.03 8.56 3.51
CA VAL A 170 -0.73 7.90 2.24
C VAL A 170 0.42 8.61 1.54
N ALA A 171 1.26 7.83 0.85
CA ALA A 171 2.27 8.40 -0.02
C ALA A 171 1.63 8.84 -1.34
N TYR A 172 1.97 10.03 -1.82
CA TYR A 172 1.55 10.49 -3.13
C TYR A 172 2.74 10.87 -4.00
N ARG A 173 2.60 10.62 -5.28
CA ARG A 173 3.58 10.98 -6.31
C ARG A 173 3.03 12.11 -7.15
N ILE A 174 3.87 13.13 -7.37
CA ILE A 174 3.64 14.15 -8.39
C ILE A 174 4.90 14.19 -9.25
N ASP A 175 4.77 13.93 -10.53
CA ASP A 175 5.78 14.20 -11.53
C ASP A 175 5.15 15.00 -12.69
N SER A 176 5.94 15.31 -13.72
CA SER A 176 5.49 16.12 -14.86
C SER A 176 4.33 15.47 -15.64
N GLU A 177 4.12 14.19 -15.48
CA GLU A 177 3.18 13.41 -16.28
C GLU A 177 2.07 12.77 -15.45
N CYS A 178 2.29 12.57 -14.12
CA CYS A 178 1.39 11.81 -13.29
C CYS A 178 1.37 12.28 -11.82
N SER A 179 0.17 12.27 -11.25
CA SER A 179 -0.06 12.38 -9.80
C SER A 179 -0.98 11.25 -9.36
N ASP A 180 -0.47 10.35 -8.52
CA ASP A 180 -1.24 9.23 -7.97
C ASP A 180 -0.87 8.93 -6.51
N ILE A 181 -1.71 8.14 -5.85
CA ILE A 181 -1.40 7.58 -4.54
C ILE A 181 -0.61 6.30 -4.74
N GLY A 182 0.59 6.26 -4.15
CA GLY A 182 1.39 5.05 -4.10
C GLY A 182 0.89 4.11 -3.02
N ASN A 183 0.74 2.83 -3.33
CA ASN A 183 0.40 1.80 -2.37
C ASN A 183 1.60 1.03 -1.77
N PRO A 184 2.88 1.31 -2.13
CA PRO A 184 4.02 0.63 -1.54
C PRO A 184 4.36 1.12 -0.12
N PHE A 185 3.80 2.25 0.32
CA PHE A 185 4.10 2.84 1.62
C PHE A 185 2.94 3.72 2.11
N PHE A 186 2.31 3.33 3.19
CA PHE A 186 1.25 4.08 3.84
C PHE A 186 1.13 3.68 5.32
N GLY A 187 0.45 4.50 6.12
CA GLY A 187 0.22 4.20 7.54
C GLY A 187 -1.18 4.62 7.99
N PHE A 188 -1.82 3.75 8.79
CA PHE A 188 -3.14 3.99 9.35
C PHE A 188 -3.22 3.46 10.78
N CYS A 189 -4.10 4.04 11.56
CA CYS A 189 -4.45 3.54 12.88
C CYS A 189 -5.25 2.24 12.77
N LYS A 190 -5.18 1.43 13.80
CA LYS A 190 -6.04 0.24 13.90
C LYS A 190 -7.51 0.61 13.81
N ASN A 191 -8.28 -0.16 13.05
CA ASN A 191 -9.70 0.07 12.76
C ASN A 191 -9.98 1.42 12.06
N SER A 192 -9.04 1.92 11.27
CA SER A 192 -9.23 3.12 10.45
C SER A 192 -10.49 3.04 9.61
N ILE A 193 -11.34 4.05 9.71
CA ILE A 193 -12.55 4.16 8.90
C ILE A 193 -12.21 4.28 7.41
N ILE A 194 -11.08 4.88 7.07
CA ILE A 194 -10.60 5.03 5.70
C ILE A 194 -10.25 3.67 5.10
N LEU A 195 -9.52 2.83 5.85
CA LEU A 195 -9.20 1.47 5.41
C LEU A 195 -10.44 0.59 5.34
N LEU A 196 -11.40 0.77 6.24
CA LEU A 196 -12.67 0.06 6.17
C LEU A 196 -13.43 0.40 4.88
N ASP A 197 -13.47 1.67 4.50
CA ASP A 197 -14.08 2.10 3.24
C ASP A 197 -13.35 1.50 2.03
N PHE A 198 -12.01 1.41 2.05
CA PHE A 198 -11.28 0.71 0.99
C PHE A 198 -11.71 -0.76 0.91
N LEU A 199 -11.73 -1.48 2.02
CA LEU A 199 -12.11 -2.89 2.07
C LEU A 199 -13.55 -3.11 1.58
N GLN A 200 -14.50 -2.29 2.00
CA GLN A 200 -15.91 -2.41 1.60
C GLN A 200 -16.16 -2.12 0.11
N ASN A 201 -15.30 -1.34 -0.53
CA ASN A 201 -15.41 -1.04 -1.96
C ASN A 201 -14.62 -1.98 -2.87
N LEU A 202 -13.82 -2.91 -2.31
CA LEU A 202 -13.00 -3.85 -3.09
C LEU A 202 -13.83 -4.69 -4.05
N GLU A 203 -14.90 -5.32 -3.58
CA GLU A 203 -15.74 -6.22 -4.40
C GLU A 203 -16.30 -5.50 -5.62
N LYS A 204 -16.83 -4.29 -5.42
CA LYS A 204 -17.35 -3.48 -6.52
C LYS A 204 -16.27 -3.17 -7.55
N SER A 205 -15.08 -2.80 -7.09
CA SER A 205 -13.95 -2.49 -7.96
C SER A 205 -13.47 -3.73 -8.73
N ILE A 206 -13.32 -4.86 -8.06
CA ILE A 206 -12.89 -6.13 -8.65
C ILE A 206 -13.91 -6.62 -9.66
N ASP A 207 -15.19 -6.66 -9.31
CA ASP A 207 -16.25 -7.19 -10.17
C ASP A 207 -16.44 -6.37 -11.44
N CYS A 208 -16.22 -5.07 -11.40
CA CYS A 208 -16.27 -4.22 -12.59
C CYS A 208 -15.23 -4.65 -13.63
N ILE A 209 -14.03 -5.00 -13.20
CA ILE A 209 -12.91 -5.37 -14.09
C ILE A 209 -12.99 -6.84 -14.50
N MET A 210 -13.41 -7.72 -13.59
CA MET A 210 -13.56 -9.16 -13.89
C MET A 210 -14.68 -9.46 -14.91
N LYS A 211 -15.59 -8.52 -15.17
CA LYS A 211 -16.59 -8.62 -16.27
C LYS A 211 -15.97 -8.42 -17.65
N ILE A 212 -14.74 -7.92 -17.75
CA ILE A 212 -14.04 -7.72 -19.02
C ILE A 212 -13.46 -9.05 -19.46
N ASN A 213 -13.92 -9.58 -20.61
CA ASN A 213 -13.46 -10.86 -21.18
C ASN A 213 -12.12 -10.74 -21.95
N ASP A 214 -11.17 -9.93 -21.45
CA ASP A 214 -9.86 -9.77 -22.05
C ASP A 214 -8.80 -9.74 -20.95
N ASN A 215 -8.01 -10.80 -20.86
CA ASN A 215 -6.96 -10.94 -19.85
C ASN A 215 -5.90 -9.82 -19.92
N ASN A 216 -5.58 -9.28 -21.09
CA ASN A 216 -4.62 -8.20 -21.21
C ASN A 216 -5.19 -6.89 -20.63
N ILE A 217 -6.48 -6.65 -20.86
CA ILE A 217 -7.18 -5.49 -20.29
C ILE A 217 -7.30 -5.65 -18.78
N ILE A 218 -7.64 -6.84 -18.27
CA ILE A 218 -7.70 -7.14 -16.84
C ILE A 218 -6.34 -6.85 -16.20
N GLN A 219 -5.26 -7.44 -16.73
CA GLN A 219 -3.89 -7.24 -16.22
C GLN A 219 -3.47 -5.76 -16.20
N ALA A 220 -3.78 -5.02 -17.26
CA ALA A 220 -3.43 -3.61 -17.38
C ALA A 220 -4.23 -2.70 -16.41
N ASN A 221 -5.38 -3.15 -15.89
CA ASN A 221 -6.25 -2.35 -15.03
C ASN A 221 -6.18 -2.72 -13.54
N ILE A 222 -5.33 -3.66 -13.15
CA ILE A 222 -5.19 -4.08 -11.76
C ILE A 222 -4.81 -2.96 -10.81
N PRO A 223 -3.87 -2.03 -11.12
CA PRO A 223 -3.60 -0.89 -10.25
C PRO A 223 -4.83 -0.01 -9.99
N ILE A 224 -5.82 0.00 -10.88
CA ILE A 224 -7.11 0.68 -10.67
C ILE A 224 -8.04 -0.18 -9.82
N MET A 225 -7.92 -1.48 -9.89
CA MET A 225 -8.81 -2.44 -9.24
C MET A 225 -8.50 -2.62 -7.75
N THR A 226 -7.22 -2.73 -7.40
CA THR A 226 -6.75 -3.04 -6.04
C THR A 226 -5.61 -2.17 -5.54
N GLY A 227 -4.86 -1.52 -6.44
CA GLY A 227 -3.65 -0.75 -6.15
C GLY A 227 -3.88 0.74 -5.96
N GLY A 228 -2.87 1.55 -6.27
CA GLY A 228 -2.85 3.00 -6.05
C GLY A 228 -3.99 3.75 -6.73
N GLY A 229 -4.40 3.34 -7.93
CA GLY A 229 -5.55 3.93 -8.64
C GLY A 229 -6.87 3.71 -7.91
N PHE A 230 -7.09 2.52 -7.34
CA PHE A 230 -8.25 2.22 -6.49
C PHE A 230 -8.28 3.10 -5.23
N ILE A 231 -7.16 3.18 -4.52
CA ILE A 231 -7.01 4.03 -3.33
C ILE A 231 -7.29 5.50 -3.69
N SER A 232 -6.69 6.00 -4.76
CA SER A 232 -6.88 7.37 -5.25
C SER A 232 -8.35 7.68 -5.49
N LYS A 233 -9.09 6.75 -6.12
CA LYS A 233 -10.52 6.94 -6.39
C LYS A 233 -11.33 7.06 -5.11
N ILE A 234 -11.14 6.16 -4.16
CA ILE A 234 -11.88 6.19 -2.89
C ILE A 234 -11.61 7.49 -2.13
N LEU A 235 -10.34 7.93 -2.07
CA LEU A 235 -9.95 9.19 -1.40
C LEU A 235 -10.57 10.42 -2.07
N ILE A 236 -10.70 10.40 -3.39
CA ILE A 236 -11.35 11.46 -4.15
C ILE A 236 -12.85 11.53 -3.86
N ASP A 237 -13.51 10.38 -3.86
CA ASP A 237 -14.96 10.30 -3.70
C ASP A 237 -15.39 10.70 -2.27
N ASN A 238 -14.63 10.35 -1.24
CA ASN A 238 -15.05 10.44 0.16
C ASN A 238 -14.48 11.63 0.98
N LYS A 239 -13.46 12.34 0.49
CA LYS A 239 -12.89 13.56 1.11
C LYS A 239 -12.59 13.46 2.61
N TYR A 240 -11.64 12.62 2.97
CA TYR A 240 -11.23 12.50 4.37
C TYR A 240 -10.43 13.72 4.83
N ASN A 241 -10.88 14.36 5.92
CA ASN A 241 -10.25 15.59 6.45
C ASN A 241 -9.03 15.28 7.34
N ASN A 242 -8.92 14.05 7.86
CA ASN A 242 -7.91 13.65 8.85
C ASN A 242 -6.78 12.79 8.25
N LEU A 243 -6.64 12.75 6.94
CA LEU A 243 -5.61 12.00 6.25
C LEU A 243 -4.47 12.92 5.81
N ASN A 244 -3.22 12.52 6.14
CA ASN A 244 -2.04 13.21 5.65
C ASN A 244 -1.62 12.69 4.28
N TYR A 245 -1.23 13.58 3.43
CA TYR A 245 -0.65 13.27 2.14
C TYR A 245 0.85 13.54 2.20
N MET A 246 1.65 12.48 2.27
CA MET A 246 3.10 12.57 2.36
C MET A 246 3.70 12.44 0.95
N HIS A 247 4.49 13.42 0.51
CA HIS A 247 5.14 13.33 -0.80
C HIS A 247 6.04 12.09 -0.87
N GLN A 248 5.95 11.34 -1.96
CA GLN A 248 6.64 10.05 -2.12
C GLN A 248 8.15 10.15 -1.87
N ALA A 249 8.80 11.26 -2.22
CA ALA A 249 10.22 11.47 -1.98
C ALA A 249 10.62 11.40 -0.49
N TYR A 250 9.71 11.65 0.45
CA TYR A 250 9.95 11.43 1.88
C TYR A 250 9.76 9.97 2.29
N CYS A 251 8.84 9.28 1.64
CA CYS A 251 8.53 7.90 1.97
C CYS A 251 9.49 6.93 1.30
N VAL A 252 9.43 6.91 -0.03
CA VAL A 252 10.09 5.92 -0.87
C VAL A 252 10.67 6.59 -2.10
N ILE A 253 11.96 6.38 -2.35
CA ILE A 253 12.65 6.81 -3.56
C ILE A 253 13.18 5.58 -4.32
N GLY A 254 13.50 5.74 -5.60
CA GLY A 254 14.12 4.70 -6.43
C GLY A 254 13.33 4.41 -7.71
N GLY A 255 13.76 3.39 -8.44
CA GLY A 255 13.19 2.96 -9.71
C GLY A 255 13.25 4.02 -10.80
N PRO A 256 12.29 4.07 -11.71
CA PRO A 256 12.31 4.99 -12.85
C PRO A 256 12.33 6.49 -12.47
N HIS A 257 12.01 6.80 -11.21
CA HIS A 257 11.97 8.18 -10.70
C HIS A 257 13.20 8.55 -9.86
N GLU A 258 14.23 7.71 -9.79
CA GLU A 258 15.42 7.94 -8.97
C GLU A 258 16.09 9.29 -9.28
N ASN A 259 16.17 9.68 -10.54
CA ASN A 259 16.78 10.95 -10.96
C ASN A 259 15.99 12.17 -10.47
N LEU A 260 14.67 12.08 -10.36
CA LEU A 260 13.81 13.16 -9.88
C LEU A 260 14.00 13.43 -8.38
N TYR A 261 14.32 12.39 -7.62
CA TYR A 261 14.40 12.45 -6.17
C TYR A 261 15.81 12.23 -5.61
N SER A 262 16.84 12.23 -6.48
CA SER A 262 18.24 12.01 -6.07
C SER A 262 18.76 13.01 -5.03
N SER A 263 18.25 14.26 -5.06
CA SER A 263 18.55 15.26 -4.05
C SER A 263 18.00 14.88 -2.67
N PHE A 264 16.79 14.34 -2.58
CA PHE A 264 16.18 13.90 -1.32
C PHE A 264 16.95 12.74 -0.68
N SER A 265 17.43 11.80 -1.51
CA SER A 265 18.29 10.71 -1.04
C SER A 265 19.60 11.25 -0.47
N LYS A 266 20.28 12.13 -1.21
CA LYS A 266 21.55 12.75 -0.79
C LYS A 266 21.41 13.58 0.49
N GLU A 267 20.25 14.19 0.71
CA GLU A 267 19.96 14.97 1.90
C GLU A 267 19.46 14.10 3.08
N GLY A 268 19.36 12.79 2.92
CA GLY A 268 18.91 11.86 3.97
C GLY A 268 17.44 12.05 4.38
N LYS A 269 16.62 12.65 3.53
CA LYS A 269 15.21 12.96 3.83
C LYS A 269 14.27 11.76 3.69
N SER A 270 14.56 10.83 2.77
CA SER A 270 13.71 9.68 2.49
C SER A 270 13.84 8.59 3.55
N TYR A 271 12.71 7.92 3.86
CA TYR A 271 12.71 6.77 4.77
C TYR A 271 13.20 5.51 4.08
N CYS A 272 12.80 5.26 2.84
CA CYS A 272 13.08 4.04 2.10
C CYS A 272 13.66 4.30 0.71
N TYR A 273 14.37 3.30 0.19
CA TYR A 273 14.74 3.17 -1.22
C TYR A 273 14.09 1.92 -1.80
N GLN A 274 13.25 2.06 -2.83
CA GLN A 274 12.56 0.94 -3.48
C GLN A 274 13.31 0.49 -4.74
N THR A 275 13.54 -0.82 -4.85
CA THR A 275 14.29 -1.41 -5.98
C THR A 275 13.41 -1.73 -7.19
N PHE A 276 12.09 -1.73 -7.04
CA PHE A 276 11.09 -2.01 -8.10
C PHE A 276 11.33 -3.34 -8.81
N ASP A 277 11.51 -4.40 -8.05
CA ASP A 277 11.95 -5.69 -8.56
C ASP A 277 10.89 -6.44 -9.39
N LYS A 278 9.62 -6.03 -9.37
CA LYS A 278 8.49 -6.63 -10.10
C LYS A 278 8.36 -8.15 -9.93
N ASN A 279 8.67 -8.68 -8.75
CA ASN A 279 8.72 -10.14 -8.51
C ASN A 279 7.34 -10.84 -8.44
N TRP A 280 6.28 -10.09 -8.67
CA TRP A 280 4.90 -10.57 -8.71
C TRP A 280 4.39 -10.77 -10.16
N CYS A 281 5.25 -10.57 -11.17
CA CYS A 281 4.94 -10.78 -12.60
C CYS A 281 5.13 -12.24 -13.01
#